data_98963ffb086c51f029efa9a5d6e43c2d
#
_entry.id   98963ffb086c51f029efa9a5d6e43c2d
#
_cell.length_a   1.000
_cell.length_b   1.000
_cell.length_c   1.000
_cell.angle_alpha   90.00
_cell.angle_beta   90.00
_cell.angle_gamma   90.00
#
_symmetry.space_group_name_H-M   'P 1'
#
loop_
_entity.id
_entity.type
_entity.pdbx_description
1 polymer ?
#
loop_
_entity_poly.entity_id
_entity_poly.type
_entity_poly.pdbx_seq_one_letter_code
_entity_poly.pdbx_strand_id
1 'polypeptide(L)'
;MSRATYLQKIIHRVTYFIFILTTVAGWFNISANNVLMKFDKLDVEQEITGWGTSAAWWAQIAGDSENAEEFARLLYSEEGLGLNIYRYNVGAGEKENPDTRIPGNEWRATESFLVYNEETGEYEYDWTQDAAAQRMLDLCLSYGCIDTVVLFANSPHYSMTKSGTATGGYDPAVSNLKEGYADDFAEYMCDIAEYFISKGVPVKYISPINEPQWDWGGGWVGQEGCHYELDGIIEVGEAFAAEINERGLDVKLSLAESGCVSDDTMNYIDAIAENDAIMSVLGTYAYHSYWTDDIAYKYAFGKYMDKHYGNIELEMSEWCELPNEHLIDEIDAGILMAREISEDVMLTGVNSWTSWVAVNDGLEYADSMIGANGDCSEFVVGKRYYAMAHYAKFVPVGSRAVGFDISVADIKAEEAWWDDVIDGKEYDHYIIENNLNVSTFRTPEGKYVAVIVNNGAEKKFTYAMPGYTMAVYTTDATRNLELTDEKWAVGSVVVPEKSIVTVEFTPVLG
;
A
#
# COMPACT_ATOMS: atom_id res chain seq x y z
N MET A 1 -38.59 -19.17 25.71
CA MET A 1 -37.70 -18.02 25.57
C MET A 1 -36.69 -18.10 26.68
N SER A 2 -35.40 -18.26 26.36
CA SER A 2 -34.36 -18.38 27.39
C SER A 2 -34.14 -17.05 28.13
N ARG A 3 -33.68 -17.15 29.39
CA ARG A 3 -33.32 -15.96 30.20
C ARG A 3 -32.33 -15.02 29.47
N ALA A 4 -31.45 -15.61 28.66
CA ALA A 4 -30.49 -14.91 27.84
C ALA A 4 -31.17 -14.07 26.73
N THR A 5 -32.14 -14.62 26.02
CA THR A 5 -32.91 -13.94 24.97
C THR A 5 -33.76 -12.77 25.52
N TYR A 6 -34.20 -12.89 26.77
CA TYR A 6 -34.93 -11.80 27.42
C TYR A 6 -34.02 -10.68 27.87
N LEU A 7 -32.83 -11.01 28.38
CA LEU A 7 -31.81 -10.03 28.77
C LEU A 7 -31.27 -9.25 27.56
N GLN A 8 -31.03 -9.94 26.45
CA GLN A 8 -30.65 -9.32 25.15
C GLN A 8 -31.69 -8.30 24.68
N LYS A 9 -32.98 -8.64 24.77
CA LYS A 9 -34.03 -7.68 24.35
C LYS A 9 -34.13 -6.47 25.26
N ILE A 10 -33.85 -6.63 26.55
CA ILE A 10 -33.79 -5.49 27.48
C ILE A 10 -32.58 -4.62 27.20
N ILE A 11 -31.40 -5.21 27.06
CA ILE A 11 -30.17 -4.50 26.72
C ILE A 11 -30.37 -3.71 25.40
N HIS A 12 -30.88 -4.37 24.36
CA HIS A 12 -31.15 -3.74 23.07
C HIS A 12 -32.12 -2.55 23.19
N ARG A 13 -33.19 -2.68 24.00
CA ARG A 13 -34.16 -1.59 24.20
C ARG A 13 -33.58 -0.42 25.01
N VAL A 14 -32.82 -0.72 26.04
CA VAL A 14 -32.16 0.29 26.88
C VAL A 14 -31.10 1.05 26.07
N THR A 15 -30.31 0.32 25.28
CA THR A 15 -29.28 0.92 24.41
C THR A 15 -29.90 1.76 23.30
N TYR A 16 -31.01 1.31 22.71
CA TYR A 16 -31.77 2.09 21.71
C TYR A 16 -32.40 3.37 22.31
N PHE A 17 -32.88 3.29 23.57
CA PHE A 17 -33.43 4.43 24.27
C PHE A 17 -32.35 5.46 24.65
N ILE A 18 -31.18 5.00 25.10
CA ILE A 18 -30.01 5.86 25.36
C ILE A 18 -29.53 6.48 24.05
N PHE A 19 -29.54 5.76 22.93
CA PHE A 19 -29.23 6.28 21.61
C PHE A 19 -30.19 7.43 21.20
N ILE A 20 -31.50 7.22 21.34
CA ILE A 20 -32.48 8.26 21.05
C ILE A 20 -32.22 9.51 21.94
N LEU A 21 -31.93 9.31 23.22
CA LEU A 21 -31.63 10.42 24.14
C LEU A 21 -30.33 11.13 23.79
N THR A 22 -29.28 10.41 23.40
CA THR A 22 -28.00 11.00 23.00
C THR A 22 -28.11 11.69 21.63
N THR A 23 -28.88 11.12 20.69
CA THR A 23 -29.15 11.72 19.38
C THR A 23 -29.99 13.00 19.53
N VAL A 24 -31.03 12.97 20.38
CA VAL A 24 -31.84 14.18 20.67
C VAL A 24 -31.04 15.23 21.45
N ALA A 25 -30.22 14.82 22.42
CA ALA A 25 -29.34 15.74 23.13
C ALA A 25 -28.23 16.28 22.20
N GLY A 26 -27.73 15.49 21.26
CA GLY A 26 -26.79 15.90 20.21
C GLY A 26 -27.36 16.95 19.27
N TRP A 27 -28.65 16.86 18.92
CA TRP A 27 -29.35 17.85 18.09
C TRP A 27 -29.38 19.25 18.71
N PHE A 28 -29.30 19.37 20.03
CA PHE A 28 -29.27 20.64 20.74
C PHE A 28 -27.86 21.18 21.02
N ASN A 29 -26.80 20.37 20.73
CA ASN A 29 -25.40 20.74 20.98
C ASN A 29 -24.48 20.42 19.79
N ILE A 30 -24.97 20.52 18.57
CA ILE A 30 -24.15 20.37 17.37
C ILE A 30 -23.22 21.60 17.29
N SER A 31 -22.04 21.45 17.88
CA SER A 31 -20.92 22.34 17.57
C SER A 31 -20.09 21.69 16.47
N ALA A 32 -19.31 22.45 15.73
CA ALA A 32 -18.38 21.98 14.68
C ALA A 32 -17.43 20.85 15.13
N ASN A 33 -17.34 20.60 16.43
CA ASN A 33 -16.48 19.58 17.04
C ASN A 33 -17.20 18.27 17.41
N ASN A 34 -18.52 18.14 17.17
CA ASN A 34 -19.26 16.92 17.42
C ASN A 34 -19.63 16.21 16.12
N VAL A 35 -19.17 14.97 15.96
CA VAL A 35 -19.42 14.12 14.82
C VAL A 35 -20.33 12.97 15.22
N LEU A 36 -21.46 12.79 14.55
CA LEU A 36 -22.27 11.58 14.67
C LEU A 36 -21.90 10.64 13.53
N MET A 37 -21.42 9.45 13.85
CA MET A 37 -20.99 8.46 12.89
C MET A 37 -21.86 7.22 12.93
N LYS A 38 -22.29 6.74 11.77
CA LYS A 38 -23.01 5.46 11.59
C LYS A 38 -22.37 4.69 10.46
N PHE A 39 -22.18 3.40 10.68
CA PHE A 39 -21.79 2.49 9.62
C PHE A 39 -23.01 2.19 8.74
N ASP A 40 -22.88 2.34 7.41
CA ASP A 40 -23.85 1.82 6.48
C ASP A 40 -23.55 0.34 6.21
N LYS A 41 -24.31 -0.54 6.85
CA LYS A 41 -24.14 -1.99 6.78
C LYS A 41 -24.57 -2.61 5.44
N LEU A 42 -25.22 -1.85 4.59
CA LEU A 42 -25.70 -2.27 3.27
C LEU A 42 -24.77 -1.83 2.16
N ASP A 43 -23.98 -0.80 2.42
CA ASP A 43 -22.97 -0.28 1.53
C ASP A 43 -21.64 -0.98 1.84
N VAL A 44 -21.39 -2.12 1.16
CA VAL A 44 -20.20 -2.95 1.34
C VAL A 44 -19.36 -2.80 0.09
N GLU A 45 -18.21 -2.20 0.27
CA GLU A 45 -17.24 -1.89 -0.77
C GLU A 45 -16.26 -3.07 -1.00
N GLN A 46 -15.07 -2.76 -1.50
CA GLN A 46 -14.03 -3.75 -1.83
C GLN A 46 -13.57 -4.57 -0.62
N GLU A 47 -13.01 -5.72 -0.90
CA GLU A 47 -12.33 -6.58 0.06
C GLU A 47 -10.86 -6.19 0.19
N ILE A 48 -10.35 -6.10 1.41
CA ILE A 48 -8.93 -5.85 1.69
C ILE A 48 -8.18 -7.18 1.58
N THR A 49 -7.22 -7.24 0.66
CA THR A 49 -6.39 -8.41 0.40
C THR A 49 -5.01 -8.31 1.04
N GLY A 50 -4.58 -7.11 1.45
CA GLY A 50 -3.32 -7.03 2.16
C GLY A 50 -2.78 -5.64 2.49
N TRP A 51 -1.77 -5.70 3.37
CA TRP A 51 -0.92 -4.59 3.79
C TRP A 51 0.53 -4.99 3.61
N GLY A 52 1.34 -4.15 2.99
CA GLY A 52 2.69 -4.51 2.63
C GLY A 52 3.72 -3.41 2.71
N THR A 53 4.94 -3.80 2.40
CA THR A 53 6.03 -2.87 2.17
C THR A 53 7.02 -3.43 1.15
N SER A 54 7.64 -2.54 0.37
CA SER A 54 8.76 -2.93 -0.50
C SER A 54 10.02 -3.20 0.32
N ALA A 55 10.77 -4.18 -0.13
CA ALA A 55 12.08 -4.55 0.41
C ALA A 55 13.26 -3.82 -0.27
N ALA A 56 12.98 -3.06 -1.33
CA ALA A 56 13.97 -2.20 -1.97
C ALA A 56 14.36 -1.08 -1.00
N TRP A 57 15.47 -0.87 -0.78
CA TRP A 57 16.82 -1.38 -1.04
C TRP A 57 17.41 -1.86 0.28
N TRP A 58 16.59 -1.66 1.35
CA TRP A 58 17.00 -1.92 2.73
C TRP A 58 17.30 -3.40 2.99
N ALA A 59 16.61 -4.32 2.32
CA ALA A 59 16.79 -5.75 2.56
C ALA A 59 18.22 -6.22 2.22
N GLN A 60 18.84 -5.66 1.18
CA GLN A 60 20.21 -5.98 0.78
C GLN A 60 21.28 -5.47 1.78
N ILE A 61 20.89 -4.53 2.65
CA ILE A 61 21.77 -4.04 3.74
C ILE A 61 21.37 -4.69 5.07
N ALA A 62 20.10 -4.60 5.42
CA ALA A 62 19.59 -5.06 6.71
C ALA A 62 19.69 -6.58 6.90
N GLY A 63 19.65 -7.36 5.81
CA GLY A 63 19.82 -8.82 5.89
C GLY A 63 21.17 -9.27 6.45
N ASP A 64 22.21 -8.43 6.36
CA ASP A 64 23.53 -8.68 6.97
C ASP A 64 23.72 -7.99 8.32
N SER A 65 22.77 -7.14 8.74
CA SER A 65 22.82 -6.42 10.00
C SER A 65 22.54 -7.33 11.20
N GLU A 66 23.10 -6.96 12.37
CA GLU A 66 22.75 -7.58 13.65
C GLU A 66 21.30 -7.36 14.05
N ASN A 67 20.59 -6.39 13.44
CA ASN A 67 19.18 -6.08 13.65
C ASN A 67 18.22 -6.76 12.65
N ALA A 68 18.71 -7.65 11.78
CA ALA A 68 17.89 -8.31 10.74
C ALA A 68 16.64 -9.00 11.31
N GLU A 69 16.81 -9.79 12.40
CA GLU A 69 15.68 -10.46 13.07
C GLU A 69 14.68 -9.46 13.65
N GLU A 70 15.16 -8.34 14.19
CA GLU A 70 14.28 -7.33 14.79
C GLU A 70 13.47 -6.58 13.72
N PHE A 71 14.06 -6.26 12.55
CA PHE A 71 13.30 -5.71 11.42
C PHE A 71 12.22 -6.69 10.95
N ALA A 72 12.58 -7.95 10.76
CA ALA A 72 11.62 -8.98 10.37
C ALA A 72 10.48 -9.13 11.40
N ARG A 73 10.80 -9.12 12.70
CA ARG A 73 9.83 -9.18 13.78
C ARG A 73 8.90 -7.97 13.78
N LEU A 74 9.43 -6.76 13.68
CA LEU A 74 8.64 -5.54 13.68
C LEU A 74 7.65 -5.48 12.51
N LEU A 75 8.04 -5.96 11.33
CA LEU A 75 7.24 -5.84 10.12
C LEU A 75 6.28 -7.02 9.93
N TYR A 76 6.73 -8.25 10.15
CA TYR A 76 6.03 -9.46 9.69
C TYR A 76 5.60 -10.42 10.79
N SER A 77 5.80 -10.09 12.08
CA SER A 77 5.24 -10.90 13.16
C SER A 77 3.86 -10.39 13.61
N GLU A 78 3.04 -11.26 14.21
CA GLU A 78 1.76 -10.87 14.85
C GLU A 78 1.96 -9.84 15.98
N GLU A 79 3.11 -9.84 16.66
CA GLU A 79 3.46 -8.85 17.69
C GLU A 79 3.80 -7.49 17.07
N GLY A 80 4.42 -7.48 15.89
CA GLY A 80 4.72 -6.30 15.08
C GLY A 80 3.51 -5.83 14.26
N LEU A 81 3.74 -5.46 13.00
CA LEU A 81 2.68 -5.04 12.07
C LEU A 81 1.85 -6.21 11.54
N GLY A 82 2.44 -7.41 11.42
CA GLY A 82 1.79 -8.58 10.83
C GLY A 82 1.48 -8.39 9.34
N LEU A 83 2.35 -7.69 8.60
CA LEU A 83 2.18 -7.49 7.16
C LEU A 83 2.12 -8.83 6.44
N ASN A 84 1.28 -8.94 5.41
CA ASN A 84 1.13 -10.16 4.63
C ASN A 84 1.67 -10.05 3.20
N ILE A 85 2.01 -8.85 2.72
CA ILE A 85 2.61 -8.62 1.40
C ILE A 85 4.09 -8.23 1.58
N TYR A 86 4.96 -8.94 0.85
CA TYR A 86 6.39 -8.64 0.72
C TYR A 86 6.71 -8.33 -0.74
N ARG A 87 7.09 -7.10 -1.07
CA ARG A 87 7.45 -6.69 -2.43
C ARG A 87 8.97 -6.78 -2.58
N TYR A 88 9.45 -7.91 -3.15
CA TYR A 88 10.88 -8.20 -3.34
C TYR A 88 11.41 -7.46 -4.55
N ASN A 89 12.51 -6.70 -4.39
CA ASN A 89 13.18 -6.02 -5.47
C ASN A 89 14.09 -6.99 -6.24
N VAL A 90 13.72 -7.35 -7.45
CA VAL A 90 14.59 -8.09 -8.36
C VAL A 90 15.56 -7.11 -8.98
N GLY A 91 16.81 -7.16 -8.55
CA GLY A 91 17.83 -6.20 -8.95
C GLY A 91 18.23 -6.36 -10.42
N ALA A 92 18.56 -5.23 -11.03
CA ALA A 92 18.95 -5.17 -12.43
C ALA A 92 20.49 -5.22 -12.66
N GLY A 93 21.28 -5.43 -11.59
CA GLY A 93 22.72 -5.70 -11.66
C GLY A 93 23.61 -4.45 -11.73
N GLU A 94 23.14 -3.29 -11.27
CA GLU A 94 23.99 -2.08 -11.25
C GLU A 94 25.22 -2.22 -10.33
N LYS A 95 25.18 -3.12 -9.33
CA LYS A 95 26.30 -3.37 -8.43
C LYS A 95 27.46 -4.06 -9.11
N GLU A 96 27.19 -5.01 -10.02
CA GLU A 96 28.19 -5.72 -10.81
C GLU A 96 28.51 -5.01 -12.12
N ASN A 97 27.70 -4.06 -12.57
CA ASN A 97 27.88 -3.39 -13.84
C ASN A 97 29.16 -2.53 -13.85
N PRO A 98 30.18 -2.86 -14.70
CA PRO A 98 31.41 -2.06 -14.76
C PRO A 98 31.18 -0.63 -15.29
N ASP A 99 30.10 -0.41 -16.02
CA ASP A 99 29.71 0.87 -16.60
C ASP A 99 28.59 1.57 -15.80
N THR A 100 28.36 1.16 -14.54
CA THR A 100 27.35 1.75 -13.68
C THR A 100 27.47 3.27 -13.56
N ARG A 101 26.35 3.97 -13.59
CA ARG A 101 26.28 5.42 -13.39
C ARG A 101 26.05 5.84 -11.92
N ILE A 102 25.90 4.87 -11.01
CA ILE A 102 25.71 5.08 -9.57
C ILE A 102 26.77 4.36 -8.71
N PRO A 103 28.08 4.53 -9.04
CA PRO A 103 29.15 3.81 -8.36
C PRO A 103 29.21 4.18 -6.86
N GLY A 104 29.38 3.19 -6.01
CA GLY A 104 29.47 3.39 -4.55
C GLY A 104 28.14 3.70 -3.87
N ASN A 105 27.02 3.59 -4.56
CA ASN A 105 25.70 3.70 -3.96
C ASN A 105 25.23 2.31 -3.50
N GLU A 106 25.68 1.88 -2.33
CA GLU A 106 25.40 0.54 -1.80
C GLU A 106 23.91 0.30 -1.49
N TRP A 107 23.14 1.37 -1.26
CA TRP A 107 21.71 1.25 -1.02
C TRP A 107 20.89 1.09 -2.30
N ARG A 108 21.32 1.66 -3.43
CA ARG A 108 20.51 1.73 -4.65
C ARG A 108 21.08 0.97 -5.85
N ALA A 109 22.33 0.55 -5.79
CA ALA A 109 22.92 -0.37 -6.75
C ALA A 109 22.63 -1.82 -6.29
N THR A 110 21.81 -2.53 -7.05
CA THR A 110 21.35 -3.87 -6.67
C THR A 110 22.17 -4.96 -7.35
N GLU A 111 22.27 -6.13 -6.70
CA GLU A 111 22.79 -7.36 -7.32
C GLU A 111 21.73 -7.96 -8.24
N SER A 112 22.18 -8.66 -9.29
CA SER A 112 21.29 -9.47 -10.15
C SER A 112 21.63 -10.95 -10.00
N PHE A 113 20.63 -11.82 -10.19
CA PHE A 113 20.85 -13.27 -10.31
C PHE A 113 21.52 -13.66 -11.63
N LEU A 114 21.57 -12.75 -12.62
CA LEU A 114 22.18 -12.97 -13.93
C LEU A 114 23.53 -12.28 -13.97
N VAL A 115 24.62 -13.03 -13.95
CA VAL A 115 26.01 -12.55 -13.80
C VAL A 115 26.81 -12.88 -15.06
N TYR A 116 27.65 -11.94 -15.51
CA TYR A 116 28.55 -12.17 -16.63
C TYR A 116 29.71 -13.06 -16.21
N ASN A 117 29.87 -14.21 -16.91
CA ASN A 117 30.97 -15.12 -16.72
C ASN A 117 32.10 -14.78 -17.71
N GLU A 118 33.23 -14.25 -17.21
CA GLU A 118 34.38 -13.88 -18.04
C GLU A 118 35.05 -15.07 -18.74
N GLU A 119 34.91 -16.30 -18.21
CA GLU A 119 35.52 -17.49 -18.79
C GLU A 119 34.71 -17.99 -20.00
N THR A 120 33.39 -17.94 -19.95
CA THR A 120 32.50 -18.38 -21.04
C THR A 120 32.17 -17.22 -22.00
N GLY A 121 32.20 -15.99 -21.51
CA GLY A 121 31.80 -14.79 -22.24
C GLY A 121 30.27 -14.65 -22.33
N GLU A 122 29.53 -15.36 -21.48
CA GLU A 122 28.07 -15.40 -21.46
C GLU A 122 27.52 -14.98 -20.08
N TYR A 123 26.23 -14.63 -20.01
CA TYR A 123 25.54 -14.43 -18.74
C TYR A 123 25.01 -15.76 -18.22
N GLU A 124 25.21 -16.02 -16.94
CA GLU A 124 24.82 -17.25 -16.27
C GLU A 124 24.10 -16.92 -14.95
N TYR A 125 23.16 -17.78 -14.52
CA TYR A 125 22.50 -17.61 -13.22
C TYR A 125 23.44 -17.99 -12.07
N ASP A 126 23.56 -17.05 -11.12
CA ASP A 126 24.18 -17.30 -9.83
C ASP A 126 23.15 -17.02 -8.71
N TRP A 127 22.52 -18.06 -8.24
CA TRP A 127 21.50 -18.00 -7.18
C TRP A 127 22.05 -17.66 -5.80
N THR A 128 23.36 -17.46 -5.65
CA THR A 128 24.00 -16.98 -4.42
C THR A 128 24.05 -15.45 -4.34
N GLN A 129 23.72 -14.76 -5.42
CA GLN A 129 23.62 -13.32 -5.47
C GLN A 129 22.44 -12.81 -4.61
N ASP A 130 22.48 -11.53 -4.27
CA ASP A 130 21.48 -10.86 -3.42
C ASP A 130 21.24 -11.60 -2.08
N ALA A 131 22.31 -12.17 -1.54
CA ALA A 131 22.27 -13.09 -0.40
C ALA A 131 21.67 -12.44 0.86
N ALA A 132 21.91 -11.15 1.07
CA ALA A 132 21.38 -10.41 2.22
C ALA A 132 19.84 -10.22 2.08
N ALA A 133 19.35 -9.82 0.90
CA ALA A 133 17.92 -9.67 0.67
C ALA A 133 17.18 -11.01 0.70
N GLN A 134 17.76 -12.08 0.14
CA GLN A 134 17.20 -13.43 0.27
C GLN A 134 17.10 -13.86 1.74
N ARG A 135 18.13 -13.59 2.55
CA ARG A 135 18.14 -13.92 3.99
C ARG A 135 17.09 -13.08 4.74
N MET A 136 16.90 -11.80 4.38
CA MET A 136 15.84 -10.97 4.96
C MET A 136 14.45 -11.52 4.63
N LEU A 137 14.21 -11.96 3.39
CA LEU A 137 12.96 -12.60 2.99
C LEU A 137 12.73 -13.89 3.82
N ASP A 138 13.73 -14.74 3.97
CA ASP A 138 13.63 -15.98 4.75
C ASP A 138 13.28 -15.69 6.23
N LEU A 139 13.89 -14.66 6.83
CA LEU A 139 13.57 -14.22 8.19
C LEU A 139 12.11 -13.74 8.30
N CYS A 140 11.65 -12.90 7.35
CA CYS A 140 10.28 -12.40 7.33
C CYS A 140 9.27 -13.54 7.16
N LEU A 141 9.52 -14.49 6.25
CA LEU A 141 8.68 -15.67 6.03
C LEU A 141 8.58 -16.57 7.27
N SER A 142 9.63 -16.60 8.10
CA SER A 142 9.66 -17.46 9.30
C SER A 142 8.58 -17.12 10.32
N TYR A 143 8.02 -15.91 10.30
CA TYR A 143 6.93 -15.48 11.16
C TYR A 143 5.53 -15.96 10.69
N GLY A 144 5.41 -16.40 9.43
CA GLY A 144 4.19 -17.02 8.91
C GLY A 144 3.03 -16.07 8.59
N CYS A 145 3.26 -14.75 8.60
CA CYS A 145 2.25 -13.76 8.22
C CYS A 145 2.19 -13.52 6.70
N ILE A 146 3.31 -13.71 5.99
CA ILE A 146 3.40 -13.46 4.55
C ILE A 146 2.66 -14.56 3.79
N ASP A 147 1.67 -14.17 3.03
CA ASP A 147 0.95 -15.03 2.07
C ASP A 147 1.10 -14.56 0.62
N THR A 148 1.71 -13.40 0.41
CA THR A 148 1.87 -12.77 -0.89
C THR A 148 3.29 -12.19 -1.02
N VAL A 149 4.04 -12.70 -2.00
CA VAL A 149 5.29 -12.10 -2.45
C VAL A 149 5.09 -11.57 -3.86
N VAL A 150 5.45 -10.30 -4.06
CA VAL A 150 5.49 -9.62 -5.35
C VAL A 150 6.96 -9.52 -5.78
N LEU A 151 7.32 -10.08 -6.92
CA LEU A 151 8.63 -9.89 -7.53
C LEU A 151 8.55 -8.68 -8.45
N PHE A 152 9.14 -7.54 -8.06
CA PHE A 152 9.12 -6.35 -8.89
C PHE A 152 10.51 -5.96 -9.38
N ALA A 153 10.58 -5.33 -10.54
CA ALA A 153 11.81 -4.81 -11.13
C ALA A 153 11.66 -3.31 -11.41
N ASN A 154 12.62 -2.51 -10.94
CA ASN A 154 12.71 -1.09 -11.33
C ASN A 154 13.16 -0.93 -12.78
N SER A 155 13.93 -1.87 -13.31
CA SER A 155 14.47 -1.87 -14.68
C SER A 155 14.71 -3.31 -15.12
N PRO A 156 14.71 -3.59 -16.44
CA PRO A 156 15.32 -4.80 -16.97
C PRO A 156 16.80 -4.85 -16.58
N HIS A 157 17.35 -6.07 -16.55
CA HIS A 157 18.79 -6.28 -16.31
C HIS A 157 19.64 -5.40 -17.24
N TYR A 158 20.75 -4.81 -16.74
CA TYR A 158 21.55 -3.84 -17.49
C TYR A 158 22.02 -4.35 -18.86
N SER A 159 22.24 -5.67 -19.01
CA SER A 159 22.63 -6.27 -20.29
C SER A 159 21.53 -6.21 -21.36
N MET A 160 20.27 -6.07 -20.95
CA MET A 160 19.09 -5.97 -21.82
C MET A 160 18.74 -4.51 -22.15
N THR A 161 19.49 -3.53 -21.65
CA THR A 161 19.20 -2.10 -21.83
C THR A 161 20.02 -1.48 -22.96
N LYS A 162 19.45 -0.49 -23.65
CA LYS A 162 20.10 0.27 -24.73
C LYS A 162 21.32 1.07 -24.25
N SER A 163 21.24 1.60 -23.04
CA SER A 163 22.33 2.37 -22.43
C SER A 163 23.45 1.51 -21.84
N GLY A 164 23.22 0.20 -21.68
CA GLY A 164 24.13 -0.69 -20.95
C GLY A 164 24.11 -0.47 -19.42
N THR A 165 23.15 0.32 -18.91
CA THR A 165 22.94 0.53 -17.47
C THR A 165 21.45 0.43 -17.15
N ALA A 166 21.10 0.04 -15.94
CA ALA A 166 19.73 -0.05 -15.48
C ALA A 166 19.18 1.29 -14.95
N THR A 167 19.96 2.37 -14.99
CA THR A 167 19.59 3.69 -14.49
C THR A 167 18.90 4.56 -15.53
N GLY A 168 18.17 3.95 -16.45
CA GLY A 168 17.45 4.61 -17.55
C GLY A 168 18.31 4.95 -18.78
N GLY A 169 17.65 5.49 -19.80
CA GLY A 169 18.27 5.82 -21.08
C GLY A 169 19.13 7.07 -21.07
N TYR A 170 19.94 7.26 -22.15
CA TYR A 170 20.55 8.56 -22.43
C TYR A 170 19.53 9.60 -22.89
N ASP A 171 18.53 9.17 -23.64
CA ASP A 171 17.26 9.89 -23.86
C ASP A 171 16.24 9.35 -22.86
N PRO A 172 15.86 10.14 -21.84
CA PRO A 172 15.03 9.64 -20.76
C PRO A 172 13.55 9.42 -21.17
N ALA A 173 13.12 10.06 -22.25
CA ALA A 173 11.74 9.95 -22.77
C ALA A 173 11.55 8.78 -23.74
N VAL A 174 12.50 7.85 -23.79
CA VAL A 174 12.44 6.66 -24.68
C VAL A 174 12.78 5.42 -23.87
N SER A 175 12.04 4.34 -24.08
CA SER A 175 12.28 3.06 -23.41
C SER A 175 13.76 2.65 -23.51
N ASN A 176 14.33 2.30 -22.37
CA ASN A 176 15.72 1.82 -22.27
C ASN A 176 15.83 0.31 -22.57
N LEU A 177 14.75 -0.45 -22.62
CA LEU A 177 14.76 -1.85 -23.03
C LEU A 177 15.19 -1.95 -24.51
N LYS A 178 16.13 -2.84 -24.83
CA LYS A 178 16.52 -3.14 -26.22
C LYS A 178 15.36 -3.70 -27.01
N GLU A 179 15.25 -3.33 -28.28
CA GLU A 179 14.28 -3.88 -29.20
C GLU A 179 14.44 -5.42 -29.30
N GLY A 180 13.34 -6.16 -29.11
CA GLY A 180 13.30 -7.61 -29.14
C GLY A 180 13.81 -8.31 -27.87
N TYR A 181 14.00 -7.60 -26.75
CA TYR A 181 14.42 -8.16 -25.47
C TYR A 181 13.29 -8.29 -24.44
N ALA A 182 12.04 -8.08 -24.85
CA ALA A 182 10.90 -8.27 -23.95
C ALA A 182 10.74 -9.75 -23.53
N ASP A 183 10.98 -10.68 -24.46
CA ASP A 183 10.93 -12.13 -24.19
C ASP A 183 12.06 -12.55 -23.24
N ASP A 184 13.31 -12.09 -23.47
CA ASP A 184 14.45 -12.38 -22.58
C ASP A 184 14.22 -11.85 -21.17
N PHE A 185 13.59 -10.67 -21.05
CA PHE A 185 13.23 -10.10 -19.76
C PHE A 185 12.13 -10.89 -19.05
N ALA A 186 11.13 -11.36 -19.79
CA ALA A 186 10.08 -12.22 -19.26
C ALA A 186 10.66 -13.57 -18.79
N GLU A 187 11.54 -14.19 -19.59
CA GLU A 187 12.27 -15.42 -19.23
C GLU A 187 13.04 -15.21 -17.92
N TYR A 188 13.83 -14.13 -17.81
CA TYR A 188 14.62 -13.81 -16.61
C TYR A 188 13.77 -13.71 -15.34
N MET A 189 12.69 -12.95 -15.38
CA MET A 189 11.82 -12.78 -14.21
C MET A 189 11.05 -14.05 -13.84
N CYS A 190 10.65 -14.85 -14.86
CA CYS A 190 9.98 -16.12 -14.63
C CYS A 190 10.93 -17.18 -14.04
N ASP A 191 12.21 -17.20 -14.46
CA ASP A 191 13.23 -18.08 -13.86
C ASP A 191 13.42 -17.76 -12.37
N ILE A 192 13.42 -16.48 -12.01
CA ILE A 192 13.51 -16.05 -10.61
C ILE A 192 12.24 -16.45 -9.84
N ALA A 193 11.07 -16.32 -10.46
CA ALA A 193 9.83 -16.78 -9.84
C ALA A 193 9.84 -18.28 -9.57
N GLU A 194 10.27 -19.09 -10.53
CA GLU A 194 10.44 -20.55 -10.36
C GLU A 194 11.44 -20.89 -9.25
N TYR A 195 12.57 -20.16 -9.18
CA TYR A 195 13.56 -20.34 -8.13
C TYR A 195 12.95 -20.10 -6.75
N PHE A 196 12.27 -18.99 -6.52
CA PHE A 196 11.65 -18.70 -5.23
C PHE A 196 10.49 -19.64 -4.90
N ILE A 197 9.64 -19.98 -5.86
CA ILE A 197 8.55 -20.96 -5.70
C ILE A 197 9.14 -22.33 -5.30
N SER A 198 10.23 -22.75 -5.93
CA SER A 198 10.91 -24.02 -5.60
C SER A 198 11.41 -24.09 -4.16
N LYS A 199 11.66 -22.93 -3.53
CA LYS A 199 12.02 -22.78 -2.12
C LYS A 199 10.79 -22.68 -1.19
N GLY A 200 9.59 -22.68 -1.74
CA GLY A 200 8.35 -22.56 -0.96
C GLY A 200 7.95 -21.11 -0.65
N VAL A 201 8.53 -20.12 -1.34
CA VAL A 201 8.12 -18.72 -1.23
C VAL A 201 6.77 -18.54 -1.91
N PRO A 202 5.78 -17.89 -1.28
CA PRO A 202 4.44 -17.68 -1.84
C PRO A 202 4.43 -16.52 -2.86
N VAL A 203 5.15 -16.70 -3.98
CA VAL A 203 5.15 -15.74 -5.09
C VAL A 203 3.78 -15.75 -5.74
N LYS A 204 3.07 -14.63 -5.68
CA LYS A 204 1.78 -14.45 -6.34
C LYS A 204 1.85 -13.56 -7.57
N TYR A 205 2.70 -12.54 -7.55
CA TYR A 205 2.76 -11.55 -8.60
C TYR A 205 4.18 -11.34 -9.11
N ILE A 206 4.26 -11.05 -10.41
CA ILE A 206 5.44 -10.46 -11.06
C ILE A 206 5.03 -9.06 -11.52
N SER A 207 5.81 -8.05 -11.15
CA SER A 207 5.63 -6.66 -11.55
C SER A 207 6.88 -6.19 -12.30
N PRO A 208 6.88 -6.29 -13.64
CA PRO A 208 8.09 -6.05 -14.45
C PRO A 208 8.32 -4.59 -14.81
N ILE A 209 7.33 -3.73 -14.62
CA ILE A 209 7.34 -2.32 -15.00
C ILE A 209 7.18 -1.49 -13.73
N ASN A 210 7.94 -0.39 -13.63
CA ASN A 210 7.83 0.57 -12.55
C ASN A 210 7.85 1.98 -13.09
N GLU A 211 6.82 2.77 -12.77
CA GLU A 211 6.67 4.19 -13.13
C GLU A 211 7.02 4.49 -14.60
N PRO A 212 6.34 3.83 -15.55
CA PRO A 212 6.71 3.87 -16.96
C PRO A 212 6.68 5.27 -17.57
N GLN A 213 5.85 6.17 -17.04
CA GLN A 213 5.69 7.54 -17.56
C GLN A 213 6.85 8.47 -17.21
N TRP A 214 7.72 8.11 -16.24
CA TRP A 214 8.81 8.99 -15.85
C TRP A 214 9.97 8.96 -16.83
N ASP A 215 10.63 10.12 -16.96
CA ASP A 215 11.84 10.31 -17.74
C ASP A 215 13.05 9.73 -17.00
N TRP A 216 13.16 8.40 -16.97
CA TRP A 216 14.26 7.71 -16.30
C TRP A 216 15.57 7.87 -17.05
N GLY A 217 16.59 8.42 -16.38
CA GLY A 217 17.93 8.57 -16.93
C GLY A 217 18.28 10.01 -17.32
N GLY A 218 18.86 10.21 -18.49
CA GLY A 218 19.31 11.54 -18.92
C GLY A 218 20.34 12.13 -17.95
N GLY A 219 19.99 13.28 -17.32
CA GLY A 219 20.80 13.96 -16.32
C GLY A 219 20.54 13.52 -14.87
N TRP A 220 19.49 12.73 -14.62
CA TRP A 220 19.16 12.18 -13.31
C TRP A 220 19.39 10.68 -13.29
N VAL A 221 20.29 10.22 -12.46
CA VAL A 221 20.72 8.83 -12.36
C VAL A 221 20.88 8.45 -10.88
N GLY A 222 19.79 8.51 -10.12
CA GLY A 222 19.82 8.25 -8.68
C GLY A 222 19.54 6.79 -8.29
N GLN A 223 18.92 6.03 -9.18
CA GLN A 223 18.46 4.65 -8.96
C GLN A 223 18.24 3.92 -10.29
N GLU A 224 17.92 2.63 -10.23
CA GLU A 224 17.40 1.85 -11.36
C GLU A 224 16.04 2.37 -11.80
N GLY A 225 15.75 2.35 -13.09
CA GLY A 225 14.49 2.76 -13.69
C GLY A 225 14.49 2.61 -15.20
N CYS A 226 13.31 2.42 -15.79
CA CYS A 226 13.13 2.30 -17.24
C CYS A 226 11.83 2.96 -17.68
N HIS A 227 11.93 3.93 -18.59
CA HIS A 227 10.77 4.53 -19.25
C HIS A 227 10.15 3.54 -20.25
N TYR A 228 8.82 3.54 -20.36
CA TYR A 228 8.09 2.83 -21.40
C TYR A 228 6.97 3.71 -21.96
N GLU A 229 6.89 3.79 -23.28
CA GLU A 229 5.69 4.27 -23.95
C GLU A 229 4.58 3.19 -23.84
N LEU A 230 3.34 3.57 -24.11
CA LEU A 230 2.18 2.67 -24.01
C LEU A 230 2.37 1.35 -24.80
N ASP A 231 2.89 1.45 -26.03
CA ASP A 231 3.15 0.26 -26.85
C ASP A 231 4.19 -0.66 -26.20
N GLY A 232 5.18 -0.08 -25.50
CA GLY A 232 6.20 -0.82 -24.77
C GLY A 232 5.64 -1.52 -23.52
N ILE A 233 4.68 -0.92 -22.82
CA ILE A 233 3.95 -1.57 -21.73
C ILE A 233 3.23 -2.81 -22.23
N ILE A 234 2.55 -2.70 -23.37
CA ILE A 234 1.82 -3.81 -23.98
C ILE A 234 2.78 -4.90 -24.46
N GLU A 235 3.89 -4.53 -25.15
CA GLU A 235 4.91 -5.50 -25.61
C GLU A 235 5.46 -6.32 -24.44
N VAL A 236 5.86 -5.66 -23.36
CA VAL A 236 6.35 -6.36 -22.15
C VAL A 236 5.23 -7.21 -21.53
N GLY A 237 4.03 -6.68 -21.39
CA GLY A 237 2.89 -7.42 -20.84
C GLY A 237 2.55 -8.69 -21.64
N GLU A 238 2.61 -8.63 -22.98
CA GLU A 238 2.39 -9.80 -23.87
C GLU A 238 3.51 -10.85 -23.71
N ALA A 239 4.77 -10.42 -23.63
CA ALA A 239 5.91 -11.32 -23.43
C ALA A 239 5.79 -12.08 -22.09
N PHE A 240 5.47 -11.38 -21.01
CA PHE A 240 5.24 -12.01 -19.71
C PHE A 240 4.01 -12.93 -19.73
N ALA A 241 2.93 -12.54 -20.39
CA ALA A 241 1.75 -13.38 -20.51
C ALA A 241 2.04 -14.68 -21.28
N ALA A 242 2.85 -14.60 -22.32
CA ALA A 242 3.27 -15.77 -23.09
C ALA A 242 4.12 -16.71 -22.22
N GLU A 243 5.12 -16.18 -21.53
CA GLU A 243 6.06 -16.95 -20.71
C GLU A 243 5.38 -17.63 -19.51
N ILE A 244 4.52 -16.90 -18.76
CA ILE A 244 3.74 -17.45 -17.65
C ILE A 244 2.84 -18.59 -18.12
N ASN A 245 2.15 -18.41 -19.28
CA ASN A 245 1.25 -19.43 -19.82
C ASN A 245 2.01 -20.64 -20.38
N GLU A 246 3.15 -20.45 -21.07
CA GLU A 246 3.95 -21.54 -21.62
C GLU A 246 4.51 -22.43 -20.53
N ARG A 247 5.01 -21.83 -19.44
CA ARG A 247 5.52 -22.57 -18.27
C ARG A 247 4.42 -23.13 -17.37
N GLY A 248 3.19 -22.59 -17.48
CA GLY A 248 2.08 -22.94 -16.58
C GLY A 248 2.36 -22.51 -15.13
N LEU A 249 3.01 -21.37 -14.94
CA LEU A 249 3.31 -20.82 -13.64
C LEU A 249 2.03 -20.37 -12.92
N ASP A 250 1.92 -20.70 -11.63
CA ASP A 250 0.82 -20.23 -10.77
C ASP A 250 1.15 -18.86 -10.18
N VAL A 251 1.43 -17.90 -11.07
CA VAL A 251 1.66 -16.50 -10.75
C VAL A 251 0.84 -15.61 -11.67
N LYS A 252 0.64 -14.37 -11.27
CA LYS A 252 -0.09 -13.37 -12.04
C LYS A 252 0.77 -12.13 -12.28
N LEU A 253 0.38 -11.30 -13.26
CA LEU A 253 0.99 -10.00 -13.47
C LEU A 253 0.34 -8.94 -12.56
N SER A 254 1.15 -8.05 -12.03
CA SER A 254 0.78 -6.75 -11.49
C SER A 254 1.28 -5.67 -12.46
N LEU A 255 0.36 -4.90 -13.04
CA LEU A 255 0.63 -3.84 -14.04
C LEU A 255 -0.24 -2.60 -13.72
N ALA A 256 0.09 -1.36 -14.13
CA ALA A 256 1.31 -0.95 -14.82
C ALA A 256 2.25 -0.16 -13.90
N GLU A 257 1.96 -0.04 -12.59
CA GLU A 257 2.79 0.68 -11.61
C GLU A 257 3.00 2.15 -12.00
N SER A 258 1.95 2.84 -12.44
CA SER A 258 2.05 4.27 -12.75
C SER A 258 2.38 5.08 -11.50
N GLY A 259 3.31 6.06 -11.59
CA GLY A 259 3.86 6.77 -10.44
C GLY A 259 2.89 7.75 -9.74
N CYS A 260 1.75 8.05 -10.36
CA CYS A 260 0.71 8.91 -9.79
C CYS A 260 -0.65 8.59 -10.43
N VAL A 261 -1.73 9.03 -9.81
CA VAL A 261 -3.05 8.98 -10.44
C VAL A 261 -3.16 10.12 -11.45
N SER A 262 -3.23 9.76 -12.73
CA SER A 262 -3.24 10.70 -13.86
C SER A 262 -4.01 10.12 -15.05
N ASP A 263 -4.11 10.88 -16.14
CA ASP A 263 -4.67 10.38 -17.41
C ASP A 263 -3.88 9.19 -17.93
N ASP A 264 -2.57 9.13 -17.73
CA ASP A 264 -1.74 7.99 -18.13
C ASP A 264 -2.17 6.72 -17.40
N THR A 265 -2.48 6.79 -16.11
CA THR A 265 -2.96 5.66 -15.31
C THR A 265 -4.23 5.06 -15.92
N MET A 266 -5.18 5.89 -16.35
CA MET A 266 -6.40 5.42 -17.02
C MET A 266 -6.13 4.89 -18.43
N ASN A 267 -5.25 5.56 -19.19
CA ASN A 267 -4.89 5.09 -20.54
C ASN A 267 -4.19 3.72 -20.51
N TYR A 268 -3.38 3.45 -19.49
CA TYR A 268 -2.69 2.17 -19.35
C TYR A 268 -3.69 1.04 -19.08
N ILE A 269 -4.63 1.21 -18.16
CA ILE A 269 -5.62 0.15 -17.88
C ILE A 269 -6.54 -0.06 -19.07
N ASP A 270 -6.91 0.98 -19.80
CA ASP A 270 -7.73 0.85 -21.02
C ASP A 270 -7.03 -0.03 -22.06
N ALA A 271 -5.75 0.24 -22.33
CA ALA A 271 -4.97 -0.53 -23.29
C ALA A 271 -4.70 -1.98 -22.83
N ILE A 272 -4.39 -2.17 -21.55
CA ILE A 272 -4.20 -3.50 -20.94
C ILE A 272 -5.50 -4.32 -21.05
N ALA A 273 -6.64 -3.71 -20.74
CA ALA A 273 -7.95 -4.39 -20.77
C ALA A 273 -8.42 -4.78 -22.18
N GLU A 274 -7.92 -4.12 -23.23
CA GLU A 274 -8.16 -4.50 -24.61
C GLU A 274 -7.30 -5.70 -25.08
N ASN A 275 -6.31 -6.13 -24.28
CA ASN A 275 -5.37 -7.19 -24.62
C ASN A 275 -5.72 -8.51 -23.92
N ASP A 276 -6.34 -9.44 -24.66
CA ASP A 276 -6.77 -10.75 -24.14
C ASP A 276 -5.62 -11.58 -23.55
N ALA A 277 -4.40 -11.47 -24.09
CA ALA A 277 -3.26 -12.24 -23.61
C ALA A 277 -2.85 -11.76 -22.22
N ILE A 278 -2.68 -10.45 -22.03
CA ILE A 278 -2.35 -9.85 -20.74
C ILE A 278 -3.47 -10.14 -19.73
N MET A 279 -4.73 -9.93 -20.12
CA MET A 279 -5.89 -10.15 -19.24
C MET A 279 -6.02 -11.59 -18.75
N SER A 280 -5.49 -12.58 -19.51
CA SER A 280 -5.49 -13.98 -19.09
C SER A 280 -4.63 -14.25 -17.83
N VAL A 281 -3.63 -13.42 -17.60
CA VAL A 281 -2.66 -13.56 -16.49
C VAL A 281 -2.65 -12.34 -15.56
N LEU A 282 -3.39 -11.27 -15.86
CA LEU A 282 -3.48 -10.10 -14.99
C LEU A 282 -4.11 -10.51 -13.64
N GLY A 283 -3.45 -10.16 -12.55
CA GLY A 283 -3.95 -10.38 -11.20
C GLY A 283 -4.44 -9.09 -10.57
N THR A 284 -3.65 -8.04 -10.65
CA THR A 284 -3.98 -6.73 -10.09
C THR A 284 -3.52 -5.62 -11.02
N TYR A 285 -4.27 -4.51 -11.01
CA TYR A 285 -3.83 -3.26 -11.60
C TYR A 285 -3.19 -2.41 -10.50
N ALA A 286 -1.91 -2.12 -10.63
CA ALA A 286 -1.12 -1.42 -9.63
C ALA A 286 -0.83 0.03 -10.07
N TYR A 287 -0.86 0.94 -9.09
CA TYR A 287 -0.48 2.33 -9.25
C TYR A 287 0.20 2.85 -7.98
N HIS A 288 0.88 3.99 -8.10
CA HIS A 288 1.46 4.74 -6.98
C HIS A 288 0.64 6.00 -6.70
N SER A 289 0.71 6.51 -5.49
CA SER A 289 -0.03 7.72 -5.07
C SER A 289 0.84 8.96 -4.94
N TYR A 290 2.01 8.99 -5.58
CA TYR A 290 2.87 10.17 -5.53
C TYR A 290 2.22 11.38 -6.20
N TRP A 291 2.41 12.56 -5.63
CA TRP A 291 1.96 13.86 -6.16
C TRP A 291 0.46 13.92 -6.54
N THR A 292 -0.34 13.09 -5.93
CA THR A 292 -1.79 13.09 -6.11
C THR A 292 -2.46 13.74 -4.89
N ASP A 293 -2.17 15.03 -4.67
CA ASP A 293 -2.68 15.78 -3.51
C ASP A 293 -4.16 16.16 -3.61
N ASP A 294 -4.71 16.20 -4.83
CA ASP A 294 -6.11 16.49 -5.05
C ASP A 294 -6.96 15.23 -4.94
N ILE A 295 -7.70 15.12 -3.86
CA ILE A 295 -8.57 13.98 -3.56
C ILE A 295 -9.66 13.77 -4.63
N ALA A 296 -9.99 14.78 -5.43
CA ALA A 296 -10.94 14.65 -6.54
C ALA A 296 -10.40 13.70 -7.62
N TYR A 297 -9.09 13.71 -7.87
CA TYR A 297 -8.44 12.77 -8.80
C TYR A 297 -8.58 11.33 -8.32
N LYS A 298 -8.26 11.06 -7.05
CA LYS A 298 -8.41 9.74 -6.44
C LYS A 298 -9.84 9.24 -6.52
N TYR A 299 -10.79 10.08 -6.16
CA TYR A 299 -12.22 9.75 -6.23
C TYR A 299 -12.67 9.44 -7.66
N ALA A 300 -12.30 10.30 -8.63
CA ALA A 300 -12.64 10.12 -10.03
C ALA A 300 -12.04 8.81 -10.59
N PHE A 301 -10.78 8.53 -10.27
CA PHE A 301 -10.11 7.30 -10.66
C PHE A 301 -10.80 6.06 -10.06
N GLY A 302 -11.14 6.09 -8.75
CA GLY A 302 -11.87 5.00 -8.11
C GLY A 302 -13.22 4.74 -8.78
N LYS A 303 -14.00 5.79 -9.11
CA LYS A 303 -15.27 5.66 -9.84
C LYS A 303 -15.08 5.16 -11.26
N TYR A 304 -13.99 5.56 -11.92
CA TYR A 304 -13.62 5.05 -13.23
C TYR A 304 -13.36 3.53 -13.18
N MET A 305 -12.51 3.10 -12.23
CA MET A 305 -12.20 1.69 -12.05
C MET A 305 -13.43 0.85 -11.69
N ASP A 306 -14.24 1.29 -10.74
CA ASP A 306 -15.49 0.60 -10.35
C ASP A 306 -16.45 0.44 -11.54
N LYS A 307 -16.61 1.48 -12.33
CA LYS A 307 -17.52 1.48 -13.47
C LYS A 307 -17.06 0.60 -14.63
N HIS A 308 -15.77 0.66 -14.97
CA HIS A 308 -15.23 0.02 -16.19
C HIS A 308 -14.53 -1.31 -15.89
N TYR A 309 -13.91 -1.44 -14.72
CA TYR A 309 -12.97 -2.51 -14.38
C TYR A 309 -13.21 -3.08 -12.97
N GLY A 310 -14.41 -2.99 -12.42
CA GLY A 310 -14.74 -3.40 -11.05
C GLY A 310 -14.53 -4.89 -10.72
N ASN A 311 -14.11 -5.70 -11.70
CA ASN A 311 -13.69 -7.09 -11.53
C ASN A 311 -12.16 -7.27 -11.48
N ILE A 312 -11.39 -6.20 -11.64
CA ILE A 312 -9.94 -6.19 -11.53
C ILE A 312 -9.58 -5.69 -10.14
N GLU A 313 -8.73 -6.43 -9.42
CA GLU A 313 -8.20 -5.95 -8.15
C GLU A 313 -7.30 -4.74 -8.38
N LEU A 314 -7.45 -3.74 -7.51
CA LEU A 314 -6.69 -2.50 -7.55
C LEU A 314 -5.70 -2.47 -6.38
N GLU A 315 -4.45 -2.18 -6.66
CA GLU A 315 -3.39 -2.08 -5.66
C GLU A 315 -2.74 -0.69 -5.69
N MET A 316 -2.65 -0.05 -4.52
CA MET A 316 -1.68 1.03 -4.34
C MET A 316 -0.37 0.40 -3.86
N SER A 317 0.56 0.22 -4.78
CA SER A 317 1.73 -0.64 -4.63
C SER A 317 2.96 0.08 -4.10
N GLU A 318 2.93 1.43 -4.07
CA GLU A 318 4.08 2.21 -3.66
C GLU A 318 3.72 3.63 -3.26
N TRP A 319 4.11 4.02 -2.03
CA TRP A 319 4.07 5.40 -1.57
C TRP A 319 5.03 5.62 -0.40
N CYS A 320 5.71 6.76 -0.40
CA CYS A 320 6.36 7.39 0.73
C CYS A 320 6.22 8.92 0.64
N GLU A 321 6.57 9.64 1.70
CA GLU A 321 6.54 11.11 1.69
C GLU A 321 7.65 11.67 0.81
N LEU A 322 7.28 12.32 -0.32
CA LEU A 322 8.19 13.01 -1.23
C LEU A 322 7.69 14.43 -1.51
N PRO A 323 8.50 15.48 -1.23
CA PRO A 323 9.78 15.43 -0.50
C PRO A 323 9.58 15.08 0.97
N ASN A 324 10.57 14.43 1.59
CA ASN A 324 10.55 14.11 3.01
C ASN A 324 10.80 15.38 3.85
N GLU A 325 9.72 15.96 4.40
CA GLU A 325 9.76 17.24 5.13
C GLU A 325 9.66 17.07 6.65
N HIS A 326 9.20 15.89 7.14
CA HIS A 326 8.96 15.64 8.55
C HIS A 326 10.05 14.78 9.19
N LEU A 327 10.35 15.05 10.47
CA LEU A 327 11.16 14.12 11.26
C LEU A 327 10.42 12.79 11.43
N ILE A 328 11.16 11.70 11.51
CA ILE A 328 10.60 10.35 11.57
C ILE A 328 9.68 10.12 12.79
N ASP A 329 9.93 10.80 13.89
CA ASP A 329 9.17 10.71 15.14
C ASP A 329 8.09 11.81 15.27
N GLU A 330 7.95 12.71 14.31
CA GLU A 330 6.88 13.71 14.26
C GLU A 330 5.53 13.07 13.94
N ILE A 331 4.50 13.45 14.67
CA ILE A 331 3.15 12.93 14.43
C ILE A 331 2.61 13.31 13.05
N ASP A 332 3.06 14.42 12.48
CA ASP A 332 2.67 14.89 11.16
C ASP A 332 3.10 13.90 10.06
N ALA A 333 4.28 13.26 10.21
CA ALA A 333 4.72 12.17 9.32
C ALA A 333 3.75 10.97 9.34
N GLY A 334 3.31 10.57 10.53
CA GLY A 334 2.33 9.49 10.69
C GLY A 334 0.94 9.87 10.16
N ILE A 335 0.50 11.11 10.41
CA ILE A 335 -0.79 11.63 9.92
C ILE A 335 -0.81 11.65 8.39
N LEU A 336 0.28 12.09 7.76
CA LEU A 336 0.39 12.15 6.30
C LEU A 336 0.20 10.76 5.69
N MET A 337 0.94 9.76 6.19
CA MET A 337 0.81 8.37 5.71
C MET A 337 -0.58 7.79 5.98
N ALA A 338 -1.13 8.00 7.18
CA ALA A 338 -2.46 7.47 7.52
C ALA A 338 -3.57 8.11 6.68
N ARG A 339 -3.41 9.39 6.31
CA ARG A 339 -4.30 10.10 5.39
C ARG A 339 -4.23 9.47 4.00
N GLU A 340 -3.02 9.25 3.49
CA GLU A 340 -2.80 8.62 2.19
C GLU A 340 -3.47 7.25 2.11
N ILE A 341 -3.23 6.38 3.10
CA ILE A 341 -3.90 5.08 3.19
C ILE A 341 -5.43 5.24 3.19
N SER A 342 -5.95 6.20 3.99
CA SER A 342 -7.40 6.44 4.06
C SER A 342 -7.99 6.85 2.71
N GLU A 343 -7.32 7.73 1.99
CA GLU A 343 -7.75 8.25 0.69
C GLU A 343 -7.72 7.14 -0.37
N ASP A 344 -6.64 6.38 -0.45
CA ASP A 344 -6.54 5.27 -1.39
C ASP A 344 -7.60 4.19 -1.13
N VAL A 345 -7.80 3.81 0.13
CA VAL A 345 -8.81 2.79 0.48
C VAL A 345 -10.23 3.28 0.26
N MET A 346 -10.54 4.52 0.65
CA MET A 346 -11.94 4.98 0.68
C MET A 346 -12.36 5.73 -0.59
N LEU A 347 -11.43 6.30 -1.35
CA LEU A 347 -11.75 7.06 -2.56
C LEU A 347 -11.41 6.29 -3.83
N THR A 348 -10.23 5.67 -3.92
CA THR A 348 -9.86 4.86 -5.08
C THR A 348 -10.38 3.43 -4.98
N GLY A 349 -10.62 2.91 -3.77
CA GLY A 349 -11.17 1.58 -3.56
C GLY A 349 -10.15 0.46 -3.70
N VAL A 350 -8.88 0.70 -3.31
CA VAL A 350 -7.83 -0.32 -3.41
C VAL A 350 -8.11 -1.53 -2.51
N ASN A 351 -7.72 -2.70 -3.01
CA ASN A 351 -7.78 -3.97 -2.29
C ASN A 351 -6.56 -4.17 -1.37
N SER A 352 -5.40 -3.64 -1.77
CA SER A 352 -4.16 -3.69 -0.98
C SER A 352 -3.41 -2.37 -1.02
N TRP A 353 -2.57 -2.16 0.02
CA TRP A 353 -1.75 -0.97 0.13
C TRP A 353 -0.34 -1.33 0.60
N THR A 354 0.66 -0.89 -0.15
CA THR A 354 2.08 -1.20 0.09
C THR A 354 2.89 0.09 0.20
N SER A 355 3.61 0.27 1.31
CA SER A 355 4.54 1.40 1.44
C SER A 355 5.77 1.20 0.57
N TRP A 356 6.39 2.31 0.11
CA TRP A 356 7.60 2.22 -0.72
C TRP A 356 8.66 1.40 -0.01
N VAL A 357 9.13 1.83 1.17
CA VAL A 357 10.13 1.06 1.93
C VAL A 357 9.81 1.01 3.42
N ALA A 358 10.12 -0.13 4.04
CA ALA A 358 10.00 -0.27 5.47
C ALA A 358 11.10 0.49 6.22
N VAL A 359 12.32 0.39 5.71
CA VAL A 359 13.53 0.96 6.32
C VAL A 359 14.27 1.82 5.29
N ASN A 360 14.75 2.99 5.68
CA ASN A 360 15.61 3.81 4.83
C ASN A 360 16.75 4.44 5.63
N ASP A 361 17.82 4.84 4.92
CA ASP A 361 18.96 5.52 5.52
C ASP A 361 18.55 6.89 6.05
N GLY A 362 18.75 7.10 7.34
CA GLY A 362 18.44 8.33 8.06
C GLY A 362 17.77 8.09 9.41
N LEU A 363 18.43 8.43 10.51
CA LEU A 363 17.88 8.27 11.86
C LEU A 363 16.89 9.36 12.25
N GLU A 364 17.03 10.55 11.69
CA GLU A 364 16.17 11.70 11.99
C GLU A 364 15.17 11.98 10.87
N TYR A 365 15.62 11.90 9.62
CA TYR A 365 14.82 12.13 8.43
C TYR A 365 14.87 10.88 7.56
N ALA A 366 13.84 10.07 7.64
CA ALA A 366 13.61 8.96 6.73
C ALA A 366 12.17 9.02 6.23
N ASP A 367 11.96 8.78 4.96
CA ASP A 367 10.63 8.71 4.31
C ASP A 367 9.91 7.37 4.58
N SER A 368 10.57 6.46 5.30
CA SER A 368 10.16 5.11 5.65
C SER A 368 9.45 5.02 7.02
N MET A 369 9.00 3.82 7.37
CA MET A 369 8.43 3.51 8.68
C MET A 369 9.49 3.42 9.78
N ILE A 370 10.71 3.00 9.43
CA ILE A 370 11.87 2.83 10.32
C ILE A 370 13.06 3.53 9.67
N GLY A 371 13.67 4.45 10.39
CA GLY A 371 14.93 5.07 9.98
C GLY A 371 16.12 4.28 10.52
N ALA A 372 17.14 4.05 9.71
CA ALA A 372 18.34 3.36 10.12
C ALA A 372 19.59 4.14 9.70
N ASN A 373 20.73 3.81 10.29
CA ASN A 373 22.02 4.27 9.78
C ASN A 373 22.48 3.39 8.60
N GLY A 374 23.52 3.80 7.88
CA GLY A 374 23.93 3.21 6.62
C GLY A 374 24.19 1.69 6.63
N ASP A 375 24.50 1.08 7.79
CA ASP A 375 24.71 -0.36 7.96
C ASP A 375 23.60 -1.05 8.78
N CYS A 376 22.51 -0.34 9.08
CA CYS A 376 21.39 -0.82 9.88
C CYS A 376 21.74 -1.30 11.29
N SER A 377 22.89 -0.88 11.86
CA SER A 377 23.28 -1.20 13.24
C SER A 377 22.53 -0.36 14.28
N GLU A 378 22.06 0.83 13.90
CA GLU A 378 21.21 1.71 14.72
C GLU A 378 19.92 2.03 13.94
N PHE A 379 18.79 2.06 14.63
CA PHE A 379 17.51 2.38 14.00
C PHE A 379 16.54 3.08 14.96
N VAL A 380 15.53 3.74 14.37
CA VAL A 380 14.43 4.42 15.07
C VAL A 380 13.10 4.03 14.42
N VAL A 381 12.16 3.56 15.23
CA VAL A 381 10.79 3.26 14.78
C VAL A 381 9.98 4.56 14.75
N GLY A 382 9.55 4.97 13.59
CA GLY A 382 8.88 6.25 13.35
C GLY A 382 7.37 6.23 13.55
N LYS A 383 6.74 7.41 13.44
CA LYS A 383 5.27 7.54 13.53
C LYS A 383 4.55 6.91 12.34
N ARG A 384 5.19 6.79 11.17
CA ARG A 384 4.64 6.07 10.01
C ARG A 384 4.44 4.58 10.29
N TYR A 385 5.31 3.96 11.10
CA TYR A 385 5.12 2.58 11.55
C TYR A 385 3.79 2.42 12.31
N TYR A 386 3.51 3.33 13.23
CA TYR A 386 2.26 3.29 13.99
C TYR A 386 1.04 3.70 13.14
N ALA A 387 1.23 4.54 12.13
CA ALA A 387 0.20 4.83 11.13
C ALA A 387 -0.22 3.56 10.38
N MET A 388 0.75 2.79 9.86
CA MET A 388 0.50 1.47 9.25
C MET A 388 -0.16 0.50 10.24
N ALA A 389 0.26 0.51 11.52
CA ALA A 389 -0.29 -0.37 12.54
C ALA A 389 -1.78 -0.14 12.81
N HIS A 390 -2.29 1.09 12.64
CA HIS A 390 -3.72 1.39 12.75
C HIS A 390 -4.56 0.67 11.68
N TYR A 391 -3.97 0.30 10.56
CA TYR A 391 -4.62 -0.47 9.50
C TYR A 391 -4.25 -1.95 9.62
N ALA A 392 -2.99 -2.31 9.51
CA ALA A 392 -2.55 -3.71 9.42
C ALA A 392 -2.98 -4.58 10.61
N LYS A 393 -2.99 -4.04 11.83
CA LYS A 393 -3.37 -4.79 13.05
C LYS A 393 -4.88 -4.91 13.27
N PHE A 394 -5.68 -4.01 12.73
CA PHE A 394 -7.12 -3.96 13.00
C PHE A 394 -7.97 -4.33 11.79
N VAL A 395 -7.39 -4.32 10.60
CA VAL A 395 -8.08 -4.61 9.34
C VAL A 395 -7.40 -5.82 8.68
N PRO A 396 -7.65 -7.04 9.19
CA PRO A 396 -7.05 -8.27 8.63
C PRO A 396 -7.54 -8.54 7.21
N VAL A 397 -6.79 -9.36 6.47
CA VAL A 397 -7.19 -9.88 5.15
C VAL A 397 -8.62 -10.43 5.18
N GLY A 398 -9.39 -10.15 4.14
CA GLY A 398 -10.81 -10.49 4.05
C GLY A 398 -11.75 -9.50 4.74
N SER A 399 -11.22 -8.43 5.34
CA SER A 399 -12.04 -7.30 5.78
C SER A 399 -12.63 -6.60 4.57
N ARG A 400 -13.82 -6.01 4.74
CA ARG A 400 -14.43 -5.20 3.70
C ARG A 400 -14.53 -3.76 4.14
N ALA A 401 -14.20 -2.84 3.26
CA ALA A 401 -14.57 -1.45 3.45
C ALA A 401 -16.09 -1.33 3.48
N VAL A 402 -16.62 -0.46 4.32
CA VAL A 402 -18.07 -0.24 4.46
C VAL A 402 -18.36 1.25 4.44
N GLY A 403 -19.44 1.64 3.81
CA GLY A 403 -19.90 3.02 3.79
C GLY A 403 -20.23 3.52 5.20
N PHE A 404 -20.22 4.83 5.38
CA PHE A 404 -20.59 5.46 6.63
C PHE A 404 -21.28 6.81 6.40
N ASP A 405 -22.22 7.12 7.28
CA ASP A 405 -22.83 8.45 7.38
C ASP A 405 -22.10 9.26 8.44
N ILE A 406 -21.57 10.41 8.05
CA ILE A 406 -21.07 11.42 8.99
C ILE A 406 -22.00 12.64 8.95
N SER A 407 -22.50 13.01 10.13
CA SER A 407 -23.16 14.30 10.31
C SER A 407 -22.19 15.26 10.99
N VAL A 408 -21.61 16.16 10.21
CA VAL A 408 -20.78 17.27 10.69
C VAL A 408 -21.47 18.57 10.29
N ALA A 409 -21.39 19.59 11.13
CA ALA A 409 -22.04 20.88 10.86
C ALA A 409 -21.49 21.64 9.63
N ASP A 410 -20.31 21.25 9.14
CA ASP A 410 -19.59 21.95 8.07
C ASP A 410 -19.05 20.98 6.99
N ILE A 411 -19.86 20.02 6.50
CA ILE A 411 -19.49 19.27 5.29
C ILE A 411 -19.65 20.20 4.10
N LYS A 412 -18.57 20.48 3.40
CA LYS A 412 -18.62 21.12 2.10
C LYS A 412 -18.66 20.01 1.04
N ALA A 413 -19.76 19.95 0.27
CA ALA A 413 -19.75 19.23 -0.97
C ALA A 413 -18.92 20.04 -1.98
N GLU A 414 -17.87 19.48 -2.52
CA GLU A 414 -17.18 20.02 -3.69
C GLU A 414 -17.59 19.20 -4.90
N GLU A 415 -18.02 19.90 -5.97
CA GLU A 415 -18.30 19.27 -7.26
C GLU A 415 -16.96 18.84 -7.88
N ALA A 416 -16.83 17.54 -8.20
CA ALA A 416 -15.70 17.07 -8.96
C ALA A 416 -15.84 17.52 -10.42
N TRP A 417 -14.88 18.27 -10.95
CA TRP A 417 -14.87 18.83 -12.30
C TRP A 417 -14.45 17.84 -13.42
N TRP A 418 -14.41 16.55 -13.10
CA TRP A 418 -14.06 15.44 -13.99
C TRP A 418 -15.22 14.93 -14.84
N ASP A 419 -16.26 15.73 -15.02
CA ASP A 419 -17.46 15.37 -15.77
C ASP A 419 -17.18 14.83 -17.18
N ASP A 420 -16.12 15.32 -17.83
CA ASP A 420 -15.73 14.89 -19.18
C ASP A 420 -15.12 13.50 -19.23
N VAL A 421 -14.51 13.04 -18.12
CA VAL A 421 -13.84 11.74 -18.03
C VAL A 421 -14.81 10.63 -17.60
N ILE A 422 -15.88 10.95 -16.86
CA ILE A 422 -16.81 9.99 -16.27
C ILE A 422 -18.23 10.09 -16.88
N ASP A 423 -18.37 10.39 -18.18
CA ASP A 423 -19.65 10.52 -18.91
C ASP A 423 -20.58 11.65 -18.41
N GLY A 424 -20.07 12.82 -18.06
CA GLY A 424 -20.88 14.00 -17.77
C GLY A 424 -21.85 13.83 -16.60
N LYS A 425 -21.48 13.07 -15.57
CA LYS A 425 -22.21 12.99 -14.32
C LYS A 425 -21.53 13.82 -13.27
N GLU A 426 -22.27 14.75 -12.66
CA GLU A 426 -21.83 15.42 -11.44
C GLU A 426 -21.72 14.38 -10.32
N TYR A 427 -20.55 14.31 -9.68
CA TYR A 427 -20.31 13.51 -8.48
C TYR A 427 -20.20 14.45 -7.29
N ASP A 428 -21.23 14.45 -6.46
CA ASP A 428 -21.15 15.04 -5.14
C ASP A 428 -20.26 14.14 -4.28
N HIS A 429 -19.05 14.58 -3.94
CA HIS A 429 -18.25 13.94 -2.91
C HIS A 429 -18.14 14.85 -1.70
N TYR A 430 -18.22 14.25 -0.53
CA TYR A 430 -18.10 14.96 0.72
C TYR A 430 -16.65 15.03 1.14
N ILE A 431 -16.02 16.20 0.99
CA ILE A 431 -14.75 16.49 1.65
C ILE A 431 -15.09 16.88 3.09
N ILE A 432 -14.80 15.97 3.98
CA ILE A 432 -14.73 16.31 5.40
C ILE A 432 -13.45 17.11 5.54
N GLU A 433 -13.56 18.44 5.76
CA GLU A 433 -12.41 19.37 5.90
C GLU A 433 -11.06 18.68 5.72
N ASN A 434 -10.13 19.18 4.92
CA ASN A 434 -8.80 18.59 4.64
C ASN A 434 -7.99 18.06 5.86
N ASN A 435 -8.61 18.13 7.04
CA ASN A 435 -8.04 17.81 8.34
C ASN A 435 -8.65 16.55 8.99
N LEU A 436 -9.61 15.87 8.37
CA LEU A 436 -10.26 14.70 8.96
C LEU A 436 -10.54 13.64 7.91
N ASN A 437 -9.85 12.51 7.98
CA ASN A 437 -10.11 11.34 7.16
C ASN A 437 -10.64 10.20 8.03
N VAL A 438 -11.56 9.42 7.51
CA VAL A 438 -12.16 8.28 8.21
C VAL A 438 -12.27 7.09 7.28
N SER A 439 -11.68 5.98 7.69
CA SER A 439 -11.80 4.69 7.01
C SER A 439 -12.59 3.73 7.88
N THR A 440 -13.51 2.99 7.29
CA THR A 440 -14.40 2.09 8.02
C THR A 440 -14.43 0.71 7.40
N PHE A 441 -14.38 -0.30 8.27
CA PHE A 441 -14.27 -1.69 7.84
C PHE A 441 -15.17 -2.61 8.65
N ARG A 442 -15.52 -3.74 8.03
CA ARG A 442 -16.08 -4.89 8.70
C ARG A 442 -15.13 -6.07 8.53
N THR A 443 -14.67 -6.64 9.65
CA THR A 443 -13.74 -7.78 9.62
C THR A 443 -14.46 -9.11 9.38
N PRO A 444 -13.74 -10.17 8.97
CA PRO A 444 -14.30 -11.53 8.84
C PRO A 444 -14.96 -12.04 10.12
N GLU A 445 -14.44 -11.66 11.30
CA GLU A 445 -15.00 -12.02 12.62
C GLU A 445 -16.26 -11.20 12.98
N GLY A 446 -16.67 -10.28 12.12
CA GLY A 446 -17.85 -9.44 12.32
C GLY A 446 -17.64 -8.26 13.26
N LYS A 447 -16.41 -7.90 13.54
CA LYS A 447 -16.07 -6.62 14.16
C LYS A 447 -16.28 -5.48 13.15
N TYR A 448 -16.46 -4.28 13.66
CA TYR A 448 -16.36 -3.05 12.88
C TYR A 448 -15.16 -2.26 13.35
N VAL A 449 -14.46 -1.63 12.42
CA VAL A 449 -13.28 -0.81 12.69
C VAL A 449 -13.49 0.56 12.05
N ALA A 450 -13.15 1.62 12.78
CA ALA A 450 -13.04 2.96 12.24
C ALA A 450 -11.65 3.50 12.54
N VAL A 451 -10.89 3.80 11.49
CA VAL A 451 -9.61 4.52 11.59
C VAL A 451 -9.87 5.99 11.27
N ILE A 452 -9.58 6.85 12.22
CA ILE A 452 -9.84 8.30 12.18
C ILE A 452 -8.51 9.03 12.20
N VAL A 453 -8.21 9.74 11.14
CA VAL A 453 -7.01 10.59 11.01
C VAL A 453 -7.43 12.03 11.20
N ASN A 454 -7.00 12.66 12.31
CA ASN A 454 -7.35 14.03 12.64
C ASN A 454 -6.10 14.93 12.61
N ASN A 455 -5.99 15.73 11.58
CA ASN A 455 -4.95 16.76 11.44
C ASN A 455 -5.40 18.14 11.95
N GLY A 456 -6.62 18.24 12.46
CA GLY A 456 -7.23 19.49 12.95
C GLY A 456 -7.42 19.50 14.46
N ALA A 457 -8.31 20.38 14.92
CA ALA A 457 -8.68 20.49 16.32
C ALA A 457 -9.35 19.22 16.85
N GLU A 458 -9.33 19.04 18.18
CA GLU A 458 -10.01 17.94 18.87
C GLU A 458 -11.45 17.78 18.41
N LYS A 459 -11.85 16.55 18.13
CA LYS A 459 -13.21 16.19 17.71
C LYS A 459 -13.82 15.18 18.70
N LYS A 460 -15.13 15.20 18.81
CA LYS A 460 -15.87 14.23 19.61
C LYS A 460 -16.76 13.39 18.70
N PHE A 461 -16.41 12.13 18.53
CA PHE A 461 -17.19 11.18 17.75
C PHE A 461 -18.23 10.49 18.65
N THR A 462 -19.49 10.49 18.24
CA THR A 462 -20.58 9.82 18.93
C THR A 462 -21.01 8.58 18.15
N TYR A 463 -21.04 7.45 18.82
CA TYR A 463 -21.42 6.16 18.26
C TYR A 463 -22.61 5.55 19.00
N ALA A 464 -23.37 4.73 18.27
CA ALA A 464 -24.38 3.88 18.85
C ALA A 464 -24.39 2.51 18.17
N MET A 465 -23.63 1.59 18.72
CA MET A 465 -23.50 0.21 18.26
C MET A 465 -24.03 -0.75 19.37
N PRO A 466 -25.36 -0.88 19.52
CA PRO A 466 -25.93 -1.74 20.55
C PRO A 466 -25.55 -3.20 20.33
N GLY A 467 -25.05 -3.86 21.37
CA GLY A 467 -24.56 -5.25 21.31
C GLY A 467 -23.07 -5.38 21.03
N TYR A 468 -22.36 -4.26 21.00
CA TYR A 468 -20.90 -4.22 20.85
C TYR A 468 -20.22 -3.58 22.07
N THR A 469 -18.99 -3.99 22.33
CA THR A 469 -18.01 -3.23 23.10
C THR A 469 -17.14 -2.46 22.12
N MET A 470 -16.43 -1.44 22.59
CA MET A 470 -15.41 -0.75 21.79
C MET A 470 -14.12 -0.61 22.55
N ALA A 471 -13.02 -0.72 21.83
CA ALA A 471 -11.67 -0.38 22.28
C ALA A 471 -11.13 0.76 21.42
N VAL A 472 -10.42 1.70 22.02
CA VAL A 472 -9.91 2.91 21.37
C VAL A 472 -8.39 2.93 21.48
N TYR A 473 -7.72 2.97 20.36
CA TYR A 473 -6.27 3.02 20.26
C TYR A 473 -5.85 4.37 19.66
N THR A 474 -4.84 4.98 20.23
CA THR A 474 -4.43 6.32 19.83
C THR A 474 -2.93 6.40 19.57
N THR A 475 -2.58 7.04 18.46
CA THR A 475 -1.24 7.54 18.16
C THR A 475 -1.29 9.06 18.05
N ASP A 476 -0.41 9.74 18.78
CA ASP A 476 -0.21 11.19 18.70
C ASP A 476 1.28 11.54 18.98
N ALA A 477 1.59 12.76 19.32
CA ALA A 477 2.97 13.18 19.63
C ALA A 477 3.61 12.36 20.75
N THR A 478 2.82 11.83 21.70
CA THR A 478 3.31 11.18 22.93
C THR A 478 2.94 9.70 23.03
N ARG A 479 1.95 9.25 22.29
CA ARG A 479 1.40 7.88 22.31
C ARG A 479 1.69 7.18 20.99
N ASN A 480 1.85 5.86 21.07
CA ASN A 480 2.12 4.98 19.94
C ASN A 480 1.18 3.78 20.01
N LEU A 481 0.04 3.85 19.32
CA LEU A 481 -1.00 2.82 19.28
C LEU A 481 -1.45 2.38 20.69
N GLU A 482 -1.54 3.32 21.62
CA GLU A 482 -1.89 3.06 23.00
C GLU A 482 -3.39 2.83 23.15
N LEU A 483 -3.79 1.78 23.88
CA LEU A 483 -5.19 1.56 24.28
C LEU A 483 -5.60 2.67 25.28
N THR A 484 -6.46 3.59 24.85
CA THR A 484 -6.84 4.79 25.61
C THR A 484 -8.23 4.70 26.23
N ASP A 485 -9.11 3.86 25.72
CA ASP A 485 -10.46 3.64 26.27
C ASP A 485 -10.98 2.25 25.91
N GLU A 486 -11.77 1.65 26.80
CA GLU A 486 -12.47 0.39 26.58
C GLU A 486 -13.82 0.40 27.30
N LYS A 487 -14.90 0.27 26.58
CA LYS A 487 -16.26 0.37 27.14
C LYS A 487 -17.33 -0.22 26.23
N TRP A 488 -18.58 -0.18 26.66
CA TRP A 488 -19.72 -0.44 25.79
C TRP A 488 -19.78 0.57 24.62
N ALA A 489 -20.10 0.07 23.41
CA ALA A 489 -20.11 0.89 22.21
C ALA A 489 -21.32 1.83 22.11
N VAL A 490 -21.55 2.58 23.18
CA VAL A 490 -22.60 3.62 23.30
C VAL A 490 -21.99 4.83 23.99
N GLY A 491 -22.04 5.97 23.33
CA GLY A 491 -21.48 7.21 23.84
C GLY A 491 -20.55 7.88 22.86
N SER A 492 -19.51 8.50 23.36
CA SER A 492 -18.58 9.25 22.51
C SER A 492 -17.12 8.91 22.80
N VAL A 493 -16.31 9.06 21.77
CA VAL A 493 -14.85 9.00 21.80
C VAL A 493 -14.31 10.40 21.51
N VAL A 494 -13.32 10.83 22.28
CA VAL A 494 -12.56 12.05 21.98
C VAL A 494 -11.42 11.66 21.05
N VAL A 495 -11.36 12.30 19.90
CA VAL A 495 -10.26 12.20 18.94
C VAL A 495 -9.42 13.47 19.11
N PRO A 496 -8.23 13.36 19.70
CA PRO A 496 -7.38 14.52 19.97
C PRO A 496 -7.00 15.28 18.68
N GLU A 497 -6.57 16.52 18.84
CA GLU A 497 -5.90 17.21 17.74
C GLU A 497 -4.61 16.46 17.37
N LYS A 498 -4.23 16.50 16.09
CA LYS A 498 -2.99 15.87 15.60
C LYS A 498 -2.87 14.41 16.09
N SER A 499 -3.80 13.54 15.66
CA SER A 499 -3.83 12.14 16.11
C SER A 499 -4.39 11.19 15.05
N ILE A 500 -4.00 9.91 15.19
CA ILE A 500 -4.62 8.77 14.50
C ILE A 500 -5.31 7.94 15.59
N VAL A 501 -6.59 7.66 15.39
CA VAL A 501 -7.39 6.93 16.38
C VAL A 501 -8.11 5.77 15.70
N THR A 502 -7.87 4.55 16.18
CA THR A 502 -8.67 3.38 15.80
C THR A 502 -9.72 3.09 16.86
N VAL A 503 -10.97 2.95 16.44
CA VAL A 503 -12.06 2.46 17.27
C VAL A 503 -12.48 1.10 16.75
N GLU A 504 -12.21 0.05 17.54
CA GLU A 504 -12.61 -1.32 17.24
C GLU A 504 -13.91 -1.65 17.97
N PHE A 505 -14.93 -2.09 17.26
CA PHE A 505 -16.21 -2.51 17.79
C PHE A 505 -16.32 -4.03 17.74
N THR A 506 -16.34 -4.69 18.90
CA THR A 506 -16.40 -6.14 19.01
C THR A 506 -17.80 -6.59 19.42
N PRO A 507 -18.45 -7.54 18.70
CA PRO A 507 -19.76 -8.04 19.07
C PRO A 507 -19.68 -8.82 20.40
N VAL A 508 -20.61 -8.53 21.33
CA VAL A 508 -20.64 -9.16 22.68
C VAL A 508 -21.20 -10.56 22.65
N LEU A 509 -21.96 -10.91 21.60
CA LEU A 509 -22.57 -12.23 21.44
C LEU A 509 -22.51 -12.57 19.95
N GLY A 510 -21.65 -13.49 19.58
CA GLY A 510 -21.66 -14.19 18.30
C GLY A 510 -22.74 -15.27 18.27
#